data_1c8209147617dcba919175df0aa7febf
#
_entry.id   1c8209147617dcba919175df0aa7febf
#
_cell.length_a   1.000
_cell.length_b   1.000
_cell.length_c   1.000
_cell.angle_alpha   90.00
_cell.angle_beta   90.00
_cell.angle_gamma   90.00
#
_symmetry.space_group_name_H-M   'P 1'
#
loop_
_entity.id
_entity.type
_entity.pdbx_description
1 polymer ?
#
loop_
_entity_poly.entity_id
_entity_poly.type
_entity_poly.pdbx_seq_one_letter_code
_entity_poly.pdbx_strand_id
1 'polypeptide(L)'
;TKLFVFNTKYSADKKILHYRYKFFKIKKKKLFGIFRKYKYPYSDKERTIIDALDYPEYLGGLSEVIDRIKNVKYNKTKLIDYAIKYDSIKVIKLIGIITNSNNLLKLLRKKKKLSYYTTVKNSRTKLLDKKWKLRLI
;
A
#
# COMPACT_ATOMS: atom_id res chain seq x y z
N THR A 1 -10.71 14.13 -12.82
CA THR A 1 -10.28 12.78 -12.42
C THR A 1 -8.78 12.65 -12.56
N LYS A 2 -8.13 12.12 -11.55
CA LYS A 2 -6.69 11.91 -11.54
C LYS A 2 -6.40 10.40 -11.61
N LEU A 3 -5.53 10.03 -12.54
CA LEU A 3 -5.09 8.66 -12.74
C LEU A 3 -3.66 8.47 -12.23
N PHE A 4 -3.42 7.38 -11.54
CA PHE A 4 -2.11 7.03 -11.01
C PHE A 4 -1.49 5.91 -11.84
N VAL A 5 -0.25 6.13 -12.29
CA VAL A 5 0.48 5.20 -13.15
C VAL A 5 1.82 4.85 -12.52
N PHE A 6 2.03 3.58 -12.27
CA PHE A 6 3.28 3.05 -11.74
C PHE A 6 4.14 2.49 -12.87
N ASN A 7 5.39 2.92 -12.93
CA ASN A 7 6.33 2.51 -13.97
C ASN A 7 7.77 2.50 -13.43
N THR A 8 8.68 1.93 -14.21
CA THR A 8 10.10 1.82 -13.81
C THR A 8 11.00 2.92 -14.37
N LYS A 9 10.47 3.82 -15.17
CA LYS A 9 11.28 4.77 -15.95
C LYS A 9 11.34 6.15 -15.34
N TYR A 10 10.20 6.77 -14.99
CA TYR A 10 10.18 8.16 -14.56
C TYR A 10 9.02 8.50 -13.62
N SER A 11 9.18 9.61 -12.89
CA SER A 11 8.11 10.26 -12.13
C SER A 11 7.76 11.60 -12.79
N ALA A 12 6.48 11.88 -12.97
CA ALA A 12 5.98 13.12 -13.56
C ALA A 12 4.50 13.35 -13.25
N ASP A 13 4.10 14.61 -13.35
CA ASP A 13 2.70 15.01 -13.42
C ASP A 13 2.41 15.47 -14.85
N LYS A 14 1.40 14.89 -15.50
CA LYS A 14 1.02 15.21 -16.88
C LYS A 14 -0.49 15.38 -17.01
N LYS A 15 -0.90 16.29 -17.86
CA LYS A 15 -2.28 16.43 -18.31
C LYS A 15 -2.35 16.00 -19.78
N ILE A 16 -3.14 14.95 -20.05
CA ILE A 16 -3.35 14.43 -21.41
C ILE A 16 -4.85 14.45 -21.67
N LEU A 17 -5.29 15.26 -22.66
CA LEU A 17 -6.70 15.54 -22.93
C LEU A 17 -7.40 16.09 -21.68
N HIS A 18 -8.40 15.39 -21.16
CA HIS A 18 -9.18 15.81 -19.99
C HIS A 18 -8.72 15.14 -18.69
N TYR A 19 -7.67 14.31 -18.73
CA TYR A 19 -7.21 13.52 -17.59
C TYR A 19 -5.88 14.04 -17.05
N ARG A 20 -5.77 14.06 -15.74
CA ARG A 20 -4.50 14.28 -15.04
C ARG A 20 -3.88 12.94 -14.69
N TYR A 21 -2.61 12.77 -15.02
CA TYR A 21 -1.85 11.57 -14.72
C TYR A 21 -0.73 11.90 -13.75
N LYS A 22 -0.61 11.11 -12.70
CA LYS A 22 0.56 11.12 -11.84
C LYS A 22 1.33 9.81 -12.06
N PHE A 23 2.56 9.95 -12.55
CA PHE A 23 3.47 8.84 -12.80
C PHE A 23 4.39 8.66 -11.60
N PHE A 24 4.43 7.45 -11.05
CA PHE A 24 5.31 7.06 -9.97
C PHE A 24 6.37 6.11 -10.52
N LYS A 25 7.65 6.48 -10.34
CA LYS A 25 8.76 5.57 -10.61
C LYS A 25 8.89 4.60 -9.44
N ILE A 26 8.82 3.32 -9.73
CA ILE A 26 9.00 2.25 -8.75
C ILE A 26 10.09 1.27 -9.19
N LYS A 27 10.67 0.55 -8.23
CA LYS A 27 11.63 -0.51 -8.55
C LYS A 27 10.94 -1.65 -9.29
N LYS A 28 11.63 -2.27 -10.26
CA LYS A 28 11.10 -3.38 -11.06
C LYS A 28 10.53 -4.51 -10.20
N LYS A 29 11.17 -4.84 -9.07
CA LYS A 29 10.68 -5.86 -8.13
C LYS A 29 9.31 -5.56 -7.53
N LYS A 30 8.90 -4.30 -7.54
CA LYS A 30 7.58 -3.84 -7.04
C LYS A 30 6.51 -3.79 -8.13
N LEU A 31 6.85 -4.09 -9.37
CA LEU A 31 5.91 -4.07 -10.50
C LEU A 31 5.31 -5.47 -10.70
N PHE A 32 4.23 -5.74 -9.97
CA PHE A 32 3.48 -7.00 -10.03
C PHE A 32 2.00 -6.75 -9.66
N GLY A 33 1.17 -7.77 -9.71
CA GLY A 33 -0.27 -7.64 -9.42
C GLY A 33 -1.01 -6.88 -10.51
N ILE A 34 -0.60 -7.08 -11.77
CA ILE A 34 -1.12 -6.37 -12.93
C ILE A 34 -1.84 -7.38 -13.81
N PHE A 35 -3.02 -7.04 -14.28
CA PHE A 35 -3.75 -7.77 -15.30
C PHE A 35 -4.06 -6.85 -16.49
N ARG A 36 -4.36 -7.44 -17.63
CA ARG A 36 -4.74 -6.69 -18.83
C ARG A 36 -6.21 -6.88 -19.13
N LYS A 37 -6.90 -5.77 -19.34
CA LYS A 37 -8.28 -5.74 -19.79
C LYS A 37 -8.37 -4.75 -20.94
N TYR A 38 -8.94 -5.17 -22.07
CA TYR A 38 -9.04 -4.33 -23.27
C TYR A 38 -7.70 -3.70 -23.69
N LYS A 39 -6.60 -4.46 -23.67
CA LYS A 39 -5.22 -4.04 -24.00
C LYS A 39 -4.56 -3.09 -22.96
N TYR A 40 -5.27 -2.67 -21.93
CA TYR A 40 -4.71 -1.79 -20.90
C TYR A 40 -4.28 -2.56 -19.67
N PRO A 41 -3.13 -2.21 -19.06
CA PRO A 41 -2.70 -2.78 -17.79
C PRO A 41 -3.44 -2.10 -16.62
N TYR A 42 -3.95 -2.91 -15.70
CA TYR A 42 -4.58 -2.46 -14.46
C TYR A 42 -3.99 -3.22 -13.28
N SER A 43 -3.87 -2.57 -12.13
CA SER A 43 -3.59 -3.27 -10.89
C SER A 43 -4.82 -4.07 -10.42
N ASP A 44 -4.60 -5.26 -9.89
CA ASP A 44 -5.67 -6.01 -9.24
C ASP A 44 -6.04 -5.38 -7.87
N LYS A 45 -7.09 -5.90 -7.23
CA LYS A 45 -7.60 -5.33 -5.97
C LYS A 45 -6.55 -5.33 -4.87
N GLU A 46 -5.86 -6.42 -4.68
CA GLU A 46 -4.86 -6.59 -3.62
C GLU A 46 -3.66 -5.66 -3.87
N ARG A 47 -3.23 -5.51 -5.11
CA ARG A 47 -2.19 -4.55 -5.47
C ARG A 47 -2.66 -3.11 -5.24
N THR A 48 -3.88 -2.80 -5.60
CA THR A 48 -4.47 -1.46 -5.38
C THR A 48 -4.51 -1.12 -3.88
N ILE A 49 -4.81 -2.08 -3.02
CA ILE A 49 -4.78 -1.90 -1.56
C ILE A 49 -3.35 -1.54 -1.10
N ILE A 50 -2.34 -2.25 -1.59
CA ILE A 50 -0.94 -1.97 -1.26
C ILE A 50 -0.53 -0.57 -1.68
N ASP A 51 -0.84 -0.19 -2.91
CA ASP A 51 -0.52 1.14 -3.43
C ASP A 51 -1.24 2.25 -2.64
N ALA A 52 -2.49 2.03 -2.26
CA ALA A 52 -3.26 2.97 -1.44
C ALA A 52 -2.66 3.16 -0.04
N LEU A 53 -2.15 2.10 0.56
CA LEU A 53 -1.49 2.16 1.86
C LEU A 53 -0.09 2.78 1.79
N ASP A 54 0.58 2.67 0.66
CA ASP A 54 1.89 3.28 0.47
C ASP A 54 1.82 4.78 0.15
N TYR A 55 0.77 5.20 -0.56
CA TYR A 55 0.55 6.59 -0.98
C TYR A 55 -0.81 7.16 -0.52
N PRO A 56 -1.14 7.05 0.76
CA PRO A 56 -2.47 7.43 1.26
C PRO A 56 -2.78 8.93 1.12
N GLU A 57 -1.75 9.77 1.08
CA GLU A 57 -1.88 11.23 0.94
C GLU A 57 -2.60 11.65 -0.34
N TYR A 58 -2.52 10.83 -1.39
CA TYR A 58 -3.22 11.10 -2.66
C TYR A 58 -4.67 10.60 -2.69
N LEU A 59 -5.10 9.92 -1.62
CA LEU A 59 -6.41 9.26 -1.54
C LEU A 59 -7.23 9.72 -0.32
N GLY A 60 -6.96 10.93 0.17
CA GLY A 60 -7.67 11.49 1.31
C GLY A 60 -7.06 11.14 2.67
N GLY A 61 -5.88 10.53 2.69
CA GLY A 61 -5.15 10.17 3.89
C GLY A 61 -5.37 8.73 4.36
N LEU A 62 -4.55 8.29 5.29
CA LEU A 62 -4.52 6.88 5.73
C LEU A 62 -5.84 6.43 6.36
N SER A 63 -6.48 7.28 7.16
CA SER A 63 -7.76 6.93 7.80
C SER A 63 -8.84 6.64 6.76
N GLU A 64 -8.94 7.46 5.72
CA GLU A 64 -9.87 7.26 4.62
C GLU A 64 -9.59 5.96 3.86
N VAL A 65 -8.32 5.68 3.58
CA VAL A 65 -7.90 4.44 2.90
C VAL A 65 -8.28 3.21 3.73
N ILE A 66 -8.02 3.22 5.03
CA ILE A 66 -8.35 2.09 5.91
C ILE A 66 -9.87 1.86 5.97
N ASP A 67 -10.65 2.93 6.08
CA ASP A 67 -12.12 2.82 6.11
C ASP A 67 -12.67 2.26 4.80
N ARG A 68 -12.11 2.64 3.67
CA ARG A 68 -12.49 2.06 2.37
C ARG A 68 -12.12 0.59 2.25
N ILE A 69 -10.94 0.19 2.73
CA ILE A 69 -10.50 -1.21 2.70
C ILE A 69 -11.45 -2.12 3.49
N LYS A 70 -12.01 -1.66 4.61
CA LYS A 70 -12.99 -2.43 5.40
C LYS A 70 -14.22 -2.86 4.58
N ASN A 71 -14.58 -2.12 3.54
CA ASN A 71 -15.76 -2.38 2.69
C ASN A 71 -15.41 -3.11 1.39
N VAL A 72 -14.17 -3.50 1.19
CA VAL A 72 -13.70 -4.20 -0.01
C VAL A 72 -13.51 -5.69 0.28
N LYS A 73 -14.04 -6.54 -0.57
CA LYS A 73 -13.74 -7.98 -0.54
C LYS A 73 -12.43 -8.22 -1.27
N TYR A 74 -11.45 -8.76 -0.57
CA TYR A 74 -10.14 -9.12 -1.12
C TYR A 74 -9.74 -10.53 -0.69
N ASN A 75 -8.78 -11.11 -1.41
CA ASN A 75 -8.17 -12.39 -1.03
C ASN A 75 -7.08 -12.11 0.01
N LYS A 76 -7.32 -12.53 1.26
CA LYS A 76 -6.41 -12.28 2.38
C LYS A 76 -5.03 -12.90 2.15
N THR A 77 -4.96 -14.14 1.70
CA THR A 77 -3.69 -14.83 1.44
C THR A 77 -2.88 -14.09 0.36
N LYS A 78 -3.53 -13.72 -0.73
CA LYS A 78 -2.92 -12.97 -1.82
C LYS A 78 -2.41 -11.60 -1.37
N LEU A 79 -3.20 -10.89 -0.55
CA LEU A 79 -2.79 -9.59 -0.01
C LEU A 79 -1.54 -9.70 0.87
N ILE A 80 -1.48 -10.73 1.71
CA ILE A 80 -0.31 -11.01 2.55
C ILE A 80 0.93 -11.33 1.69
N ASP A 81 0.79 -12.18 0.69
CA ASP A 81 1.87 -12.52 -0.23
C ASP A 81 2.38 -11.29 -0.99
N TYR A 82 1.47 -10.43 -1.41
CA TYR A 82 1.81 -9.18 -2.07
C TYR A 82 2.53 -8.20 -1.13
N ALA A 83 2.13 -8.12 0.13
CA ALA A 83 2.80 -7.28 1.13
C ALA A 83 4.25 -7.73 1.34
N ILE A 84 4.48 -9.04 1.41
CA ILE A 84 5.83 -9.61 1.54
C ILE A 84 6.68 -9.28 0.31
N LYS A 85 6.13 -9.47 -0.87
CA LYS A 85 6.81 -9.20 -2.15
C LYS A 85 7.10 -7.72 -2.36
N TYR A 86 6.19 -6.85 -1.94
CA TYR A 86 6.36 -5.40 -2.01
C TYR A 86 7.49 -4.89 -1.11
N ASP A 87 7.72 -5.54 0.01
CA ASP A 87 8.85 -5.35 0.92
C ASP A 87 8.99 -3.91 1.47
N SER A 88 7.88 -3.31 1.85
CA SER A 88 7.83 -2.05 2.58
C SER A 88 7.42 -2.31 4.03
N ILE A 89 8.25 -1.96 4.99
CA ILE A 89 7.97 -2.19 6.42
C ILE A 89 6.70 -1.48 6.86
N LYS A 90 6.48 -0.25 6.40
CA LYS A 90 5.24 0.50 6.64
C LYS A 90 4.02 -0.28 6.15
N VAL A 91 4.04 -0.72 4.90
CA VAL A 91 2.93 -1.46 4.28
C VAL A 91 2.71 -2.81 4.97
N ILE A 92 3.78 -3.55 5.27
CA ILE A 92 3.69 -4.84 5.97
C ILE A 92 3.02 -4.67 7.33
N LYS A 93 3.39 -3.66 8.11
CA LYS A 93 2.79 -3.37 9.41
C LYS A 93 1.30 -2.99 9.28
N LEU A 94 0.95 -2.15 8.30
CA LEU A 94 -0.44 -1.77 8.03
C LEU A 94 -1.29 -2.97 7.60
N ILE A 95 -0.81 -3.78 6.67
CA ILE A 95 -1.49 -5.01 6.26
C ILE A 95 -1.60 -5.99 7.44
N GLY A 96 -0.57 -6.07 8.28
CA GLY A 96 -0.59 -6.87 9.49
C GLY A 96 -1.72 -6.47 10.44
N ILE A 97 -1.91 -5.19 10.69
CA ILE A 97 -3.02 -4.67 11.50
C ILE A 97 -4.36 -5.01 10.87
N ILE A 98 -4.51 -4.78 9.57
CA ILE A 98 -5.77 -5.00 8.84
C ILE A 98 -6.15 -6.50 8.83
N THR A 99 -5.18 -7.38 8.61
CA THR A 99 -5.41 -8.83 8.46
C THR A 99 -5.18 -9.63 9.73
N ASN A 100 -4.51 -9.06 10.73
CA ASN A 100 -4.04 -9.72 11.94
C ASN A 100 -3.21 -10.98 11.65
N SER A 101 -2.34 -10.92 10.65
CA SER A 101 -1.57 -12.07 10.16
C SER A 101 -0.39 -12.42 11.05
N ASN A 102 -0.40 -13.64 11.61
CA ASN A 102 0.74 -14.17 12.35
C ASN A 102 1.98 -14.38 11.46
N ASN A 103 1.80 -14.69 10.19
CA ASN A 103 2.91 -14.86 9.24
C ASN A 103 3.69 -13.56 9.04
N LEU A 104 2.99 -12.44 8.90
CA LEU A 104 3.63 -11.12 8.80
C LEU A 104 4.33 -10.74 10.10
N LEU A 105 3.73 -11.06 11.24
CA LEU A 105 4.34 -10.79 12.55
C LEU A 105 5.65 -11.58 12.74
N LYS A 106 5.65 -12.86 12.38
CA LYS A 106 6.87 -13.71 12.39
C LYS A 106 7.94 -13.17 11.45
N LEU A 107 7.55 -12.74 10.24
CA LEU A 107 8.48 -12.16 9.27
C LEU A 107 9.15 -10.89 9.83
N LEU A 108 8.38 -9.99 10.44
CA LEU A 108 8.89 -8.76 11.03
C LEU A 108 9.81 -9.04 12.22
N ARG A 109 9.52 -10.04 13.04
CA ARG A 109 10.40 -10.49 14.13
C ARG A 109 11.72 -11.02 13.57
N LYS A 110 11.68 -11.88 12.58
CA LYS A 110 12.86 -12.45 11.93
C LYS A 110 13.74 -11.34 11.33
N LYS A 111 13.15 -10.33 10.74
CA LYS A 111 13.85 -9.15 10.18
C LYS A 111 14.25 -8.11 11.23
N LYS A 112 13.96 -8.34 12.52
CA LYS A 112 14.20 -7.39 13.63
C LYS A 112 13.51 -6.03 13.42
N LYS A 113 12.37 -6.00 12.73
CA LYS A 113 11.62 -4.77 12.42
C LYS A 113 10.57 -4.39 13.45
N LEU A 114 10.40 -5.21 14.50
CA LEU A 114 9.56 -4.90 15.66
C LEU A 114 10.35 -4.32 16.85
N SER A 115 11.64 -4.02 16.67
CA SER A 115 12.46 -3.37 17.69
C SER A 115 12.24 -1.85 17.75
N TYR A 116 11.58 -1.25 16.76
CA TYR A 116 11.30 0.18 16.70
C TYR A 116 9.91 0.47 16.14
N TYR A 117 9.39 1.66 16.45
CA TYR A 117 8.12 2.14 15.89
C TYR A 117 8.32 2.72 14.49
N THR A 118 7.44 2.32 13.58
CA THR A 118 7.28 2.98 12.28
C THR A 118 6.22 4.06 12.43
N THR A 119 6.56 5.30 12.09
CA THR A 119 5.64 6.45 12.21
C THR A 119 5.02 6.77 10.86
N VAL A 120 3.70 6.86 10.83
CA VAL A 120 2.94 7.34 9.67
C VAL A 120 2.28 8.66 10.03
N LYS A 121 2.60 9.70 9.27
CA LYS A 121 2.14 11.07 9.49
C LYS A 121 0.80 11.34 8.81
N ASN A 122 0.19 12.45 9.14
CA ASN A 122 -1.05 12.97 8.55
C ASN A 122 -2.25 12.02 8.71
N SER A 123 -2.33 11.33 9.83
CA SER A 123 -3.50 10.53 10.19
C SER A 123 -4.48 11.35 11.06
N ARG A 124 -5.77 11.31 10.72
CA ARG A 124 -6.83 11.88 11.58
C ARG A 124 -6.95 11.12 12.90
N THR A 125 -6.67 9.84 12.89
CA THR A 125 -6.71 8.98 14.08
C THR A 125 -5.30 8.81 14.62
N LYS A 126 -5.07 9.27 15.83
CA LYS A 126 -3.82 8.99 16.54
C LYS A 126 -3.88 7.58 17.10
N LEU A 127 -2.91 6.76 16.79
CA LEU A 127 -2.82 5.39 17.25
C LEU A 127 -1.39 5.01 17.58
N LEU A 128 -1.22 4.29 18.68
CA LEU A 128 0.02 3.62 19.02
C LEU A 128 -0.24 2.12 19.15
N ASP A 129 0.14 1.37 18.13
CA ASP A 129 0.02 -0.09 18.15
C ASP A 129 1.32 -0.71 18.64
N LYS A 130 1.29 -1.29 19.84
CA LYS A 130 2.47 -1.91 20.47
C LYS A 130 2.86 -3.24 19.84
N LYS A 131 1.87 -3.99 19.34
CA LYS A 131 2.11 -5.32 18.73
C LYS A 131 2.85 -5.18 17.39
N TRP A 132 2.40 -4.26 16.56
CA TRP A 132 2.98 -4.03 15.24
C TRP A 132 4.04 -2.93 15.22
N LYS A 133 4.25 -2.27 16.37
CA LYS A 133 5.18 -1.14 16.47
C LYS A 133 4.91 -0.08 15.40
N LEU A 134 3.65 0.35 15.34
CA LEU A 134 3.19 1.40 14.44
C LEU A 134 2.66 2.59 15.24
N ARG A 135 3.02 3.77 14.81
CA ARG A 135 2.53 5.03 15.36
C ARG A 135 1.86 5.85 14.26
N LEU A 136 0.61 6.20 14.45
CA LEU A 136 -0.12 7.15 13.60
C LEU A 136 -0.17 8.50 14.30
N ILE A 137 0.27 9.55 13.63
CA ILE A 137 0.27 10.93 14.16
C ILE A 137 -0.33 11.92 13.17
#